data_e43310513d47475f462fbbe9210d3623
#
_entry.id   e43310513d47475f462fbbe9210d3623
#
_cell.length_a   1.000
_cell.length_b   1.000
_cell.length_c   1.000
_cell.angle_alpha   90.00
_cell.angle_beta   90.00
_cell.angle_gamma   90.00
#
_symmetry.space_group_name_H-M   'P 1'
#
loop_
_entity.id
_entity.type
_entity.pdbx_description
1 polymer ?
#
loop_
_entity_poly.entity_id
_entity_poly.type
_entity_poly.pdbx_seq_one_letter_code
_entity_poly.pdbx_strand_id
1 'polypeptide(L)'
;MRRLPRMPLLLLCVAYVLPGFLGRQPWKSADMSAYGYMAELARGGTQWLSPQMMGLPPEVDALLPYWLGAWAMQWAPPWIASDFAARIPFVLLLTLTLVASWYASYYLARNPQAQPVAFAFGGEAQPTDYARAMADGSLLALIACLGLAQLSHETTPALAQLCFTALTFFAFTALPYRRLIPALCAVLGLTGLTLSGAPVISALLGSGSILIYLLDRSPESGSQRTKLWWAAGVAVLCGLLDLMASGLNLWQWRIELPEASWAEWRSMGRLLLWFTWPAWPLALWTLWRWRHQLIQGAPSRHLSLPLLFSGVPVAATLSTASADRSLLLALPALAALAAFALPTLKRSVAALIDWFTLLFFSGCALIIWVIWIALQTGVPSQPAANVARLAPGFEHSFSLFAFLIAIAATLAWAWLVKWRVGRHRAAIWKSLVLPAGGAVLCFLLLMTLWLPLLDFARSYAPLVQRTMIVLGPTDCVDVHGLSRGHIAALRFHGKLLARPAGSNLGCLWLIVDKDSLATLPASVNLSQWSLQSNMRHPSDRDEDLLIYKRKSATPG
;
A
#
# COMPACT_ATOMS: atom_id res chain seq x y z
N MET A 1 -28.98 -0.76 -18.08
CA MET A 1 -27.61 -0.21 -17.96
C MET A 1 -26.59 -1.13 -18.63
N ARG A 2 -25.59 -0.59 -19.36
CA ARG A 2 -24.53 -1.44 -19.92
C ARG A 2 -23.49 -1.76 -18.84
N ARG A 3 -23.18 -3.05 -18.69
CA ARG A 3 -22.14 -3.57 -17.80
C ARG A 3 -20.77 -3.29 -18.43
N LEU A 4 -19.75 -3.07 -17.59
CA LEU A 4 -18.36 -3.09 -18.07
C LEU A 4 -18.03 -4.52 -18.55
N PRO A 5 -17.44 -4.70 -19.74
CA PRO A 5 -17.01 -6.02 -20.17
C PRO A 5 -15.98 -6.60 -19.17
N ARG A 6 -16.14 -7.87 -18.79
CA ARG A 6 -15.31 -8.49 -17.74
C ARG A 6 -13.84 -8.58 -18.12
N MET A 7 -13.54 -8.93 -19.38
CA MET A 7 -12.16 -9.09 -19.84
C MET A 7 -11.32 -7.81 -19.74
N PRO A 8 -11.77 -6.64 -20.24
CA PRO A 8 -11.02 -5.38 -20.03
C PRO A 8 -10.82 -5.02 -18.57
N LEU A 9 -11.80 -5.27 -17.70
CA LEU A 9 -11.68 -5.02 -16.27
C LEU A 9 -10.63 -5.92 -15.62
N LEU A 10 -10.63 -7.22 -15.94
CA LEU A 10 -9.64 -8.19 -15.45
C LEU A 10 -8.23 -7.84 -15.96
N LEU A 11 -8.10 -7.51 -17.24
CA LEU A 11 -6.82 -7.07 -17.81
C LEU A 11 -6.30 -5.80 -17.14
N LEU A 12 -7.18 -4.84 -16.81
CA LEU A 12 -6.81 -3.64 -16.06
C LEU A 12 -6.29 -3.99 -14.67
N CYS A 13 -6.98 -4.91 -13.95
CA CYS A 13 -6.53 -5.37 -12.64
C CYS A 13 -5.18 -6.10 -12.71
N VAL A 14 -4.99 -6.99 -13.68
CA VAL A 14 -3.73 -7.71 -13.88
C VAL A 14 -2.60 -6.73 -14.21
N ALA A 15 -2.86 -5.78 -15.12
CA ALA A 15 -1.91 -4.75 -15.50
C ALA A 15 -1.56 -3.78 -14.35
N TYR A 16 -2.44 -3.67 -13.34
CA TYR A 16 -2.18 -2.90 -12.14
C TYR A 16 -1.39 -3.72 -11.10
N VAL A 17 -1.82 -4.96 -10.83
CA VAL A 17 -1.26 -5.77 -9.72
C VAL A 17 0.13 -6.29 -10.02
N LEU A 18 0.33 -6.94 -11.19
CA LEU A 18 1.55 -7.71 -11.42
C LEU A 18 2.83 -6.86 -11.57
N PRO A 19 2.86 -5.76 -12.33
CA PRO A 19 4.13 -5.06 -12.61
C PRO A 19 4.84 -4.53 -11.38
N GLY A 20 4.09 -4.14 -10.33
CA GLY A 20 4.69 -3.61 -9.11
C GLY A 20 5.39 -4.65 -8.23
N PHE A 21 5.19 -5.96 -8.49
CA PHE A 21 5.85 -7.04 -7.75
C PHE A 21 6.91 -7.78 -8.57
N LEU A 22 6.89 -7.62 -9.90
CA LEU A 22 7.80 -8.31 -10.81
C LEU A 22 9.07 -7.50 -11.07
N GLY A 23 10.21 -8.18 -11.13
CA GLY A 23 11.47 -7.62 -11.62
C GLY A 23 12.14 -6.56 -10.74
N ARG A 24 11.61 -6.23 -9.56
CA ARG A 24 12.21 -5.26 -8.63
C ARG A 24 12.85 -5.94 -7.42
N GLN A 25 13.74 -5.22 -6.77
CA GLN A 25 14.30 -5.58 -5.46
C GLN A 25 13.43 -5.05 -4.31
N PRO A 26 13.63 -5.51 -3.05
CA PRO A 26 13.03 -4.85 -1.89
C PRO A 26 13.52 -3.39 -1.80
N TRP A 27 12.57 -2.44 -1.76
CA TRP A 27 12.92 -1.02 -1.70
C TRP A 27 13.15 -0.57 -0.25
N LYS A 28 13.94 0.48 -0.09
CA LYS A 28 14.19 1.13 1.20
C LYS A 28 12.92 1.86 1.67
N SER A 29 12.61 2.01 2.88
CA SER A 29 13.16 1.49 4.13
C SER A 29 12.30 0.34 4.66
N ALA A 30 10.98 0.50 4.63
CA ALA A 30 10.03 -0.42 5.24
C ALA A 30 9.89 -1.75 4.49
N ASP A 31 9.97 -1.75 3.14
CA ASP A 31 9.89 -2.96 2.33
C ASP A 31 11.12 -3.85 2.62
N MET A 32 12.33 -3.25 2.65
CA MET A 32 13.56 -3.96 2.96
C MET A 32 13.61 -4.42 4.44
N SER A 33 13.13 -3.58 5.36
CA SER A 33 13.02 -3.94 6.78
C SER A 33 12.09 -5.14 6.97
N ALA A 34 10.89 -5.10 6.40
CA ALA A 34 9.93 -6.19 6.48
C ALA A 34 10.49 -7.50 5.88
N TYR A 35 11.12 -7.40 4.71
CA TYR A 35 11.81 -8.55 4.10
C TYR A 35 12.88 -9.13 5.03
N GLY A 36 13.65 -8.29 5.74
CA GLY A 36 14.66 -8.74 6.71
C GLY A 36 14.07 -9.65 7.79
N TYR A 37 12.93 -9.25 8.39
CA TYR A 37 12.24 -10.08 9.39
C TYR A 37 11.69 -11.38 8.81
N MET A 38 11.14 -11.34 7.59
CA MET A 38 10.70 -12.55 6.88
C MET A 38 11.87 -13.52 6.67
N ALA A 39 13.03 -13.00 6.27
CA ALA A 39 14.23 -13.79 6.03
C ALA A 39 14.81 -14.39 7.33
N GLU A 40 14.78 -13.65 8.44
CA GLU A 40 15.19 -14.19 9.74
C GLU A 40 14.27 -15.31 10.22
N LEU A 41 12.96 -15.13 10.08
CA LEU A 41 11.98 -16.18 10.39
C LEU A 41 12.16 -17.42 9.49
N ALA A 42 12.35 -17.22 8.20
CA ALA A 42 12.50 -18.31 7.23
C ALA A 42 13.74 -19.16 7.52
N ARG A 43 14.82 -18.55 8.03
CA ARG A 43 16.08 -19.23 8.40
C ARG A 43 16.07 -19.82 9.81
N GLY A 44 15.02 -19.58 10.61
CA GLY A 44 14.98 -19.97 12.02
C GLY A 44 15.88 -19.12 12.94
N GLY A 45 16.29 -17.94 12.50
CA GLY A 45 17.14 -17.02 13.26
C GLY A 45 16.42 -16.24 14.36
N THR A 46 15.09 -16.32 14.42
CA THR A 46 14.27 -15.62 15.41
C THR A 46 12.99 -16.40 15.74
N GLN A 47 12.34 -16.02 16.84
CA GLN A 47 11.09 -16.65 17.28
C GLN A 47 9.90 -16.15 16.47
N TRP A 48 8.96 -17.04 16.13
CA TRP A 48 7.76 -16.71 15.34
C TRP A 48 6.80 -15.73 16.02
N LEU A 49 6.71 -15.77 17.35
CA LEU A 49 5.82 -14.88 18.13
C LEU A 49 6.49 -13.57 18.57
N SER A 50 7.80 -13.47 18.44
CA SER A 50 8.58 -12.27 18.78
C SER A 50 9.73 -12.13 17.79
N PRO A 51 9.43 -11.77 16.52
CA PRO A 51 10.45 -11.63 15.48
C PRO A 51 11.42 -10.52 15.84
N GLN A 52 12.71 -10.82 15.76
CA GLN A 52 13.78 -9.88 16.05
C GLN A 52 14.89 -10.00 14.98
N MET A 53 15.53 -8.89 14.70
CA MET A 53 16.71 -8.83 13.85
C MET A 53 17.82 -8.11 14.62
N MET A 54 18.87 -8.84 14.97
CA MET A 54 19.93 -8.36 15.88
C MET A 54 19.41 -7.87 17.26
N GLY A 55 18.37 -8.51 17.79
CA GLY A 55 17.73 -8.07 19.05
C GLY A 55 16.77 -6.89 18.91
N LEU A 56 16.64 -6.32 17.72
CA LEU A 56 15.69 -5.22 17.44
C LEU A 56 14.33 -5.78 17.02
N PRO A 57 13.23 -5.36 17.65
CA PRO A 57 11.88 -5.72 17.20
C PRO A 57 11.52 -4.97 15.91
N PRO A 58 10.49 -5.41 15.15
CA PRO A 58 9.98 -4.68 13.98
C PRO A 58 9.50 -3.27 14.36
N GLU A 59 9.46 -2.37 13.37
CA GLU A 59 8.86 -1.03 13.55
C GLU A 59 7.34 -1.10 13.76
N VAL A 60 6.71 -2.05 13.10
CA VAL A 60 5.29 -2.37 13.29
C VAL A 60 5.20 -3.72 13.97
N ASP A 61 4.58 -3.76 15.15
CA ASP A 61 4.38 -4.98 15.92
C ASP A 61 3.33 -5.87 15.26
N ALA A 62 3.72 -6.50 14.15
CA ALA A 62 2.90 -7.39 13.34
C ALA A 62 3.50 -8.79 13.32
N LEU A 63 2.68 -9.79 13.13
CA LEU A 63 3.11 -11.20 13.02
C LEU A 63 2.75 -11.79 11.66
N LEU A 64 1.47 -11.74 11.29
CA LEU A 64 0.95 -12.42 10.11
C LEU A 64 1.63 -12.01 8.80
N PRO A 65 1.92 -10.73 8.51
CA PRO A 65 2.60 -10.36 7.28
C PRO A 65 4.01 -10.97 7.19
N TYR A 66 4.73 -11.02 8.30
CA TYR A 66 6.07 -11.62 8.34
C TYR A 66 6.01 -13.13 8.21
N TRP A 67 5.01 -13.79 8.82
CA TRP A 67 4.79 -15.23 8.65
C TRP A 67 4.48 -15.60 7.21
N LEU A 68 3.60 -14.85 6.55
CA LEU A 68 3.23 -15.10 5.16
C LEU A 68 4.44 -15.06 4.23
N GLY A 69 5.30 -14.04 4.37
CA GLY A 69 6.52 -13.95 3.58
C GLY A 69 7.52 -15.07 3.92
N ALA A 70 7.73 -15.35 5.21
CA ALA A 70 8.64 -16.41 5.66
C ALA A 70 8.20 -17.80 5.18
N TRP A 71 6.91 -18.15 5.30
CA TRP A 71 6.38 -19.43 4.78
C TRP A 71 6.55 -19.53 3.27
N ALA A 72 6.24 -18.46 2.55
CA ALA A 72 6.43 -18.46 1.10
C ALA A 72 7.90 -18.68 0.71
N MET A 73 8.84 -18.11 1.45
CA MET A 73 10.28 -18.35 1.24
C MET A 73 10.70 -19.79 1.57
N GLN A 74 10.16 -20.37 2.65
CA GLN A 74 10.47 -21.77 3.03
C GLN A 74 9.93 -22.81 2.04
N TRP A 75 8.76 -22.53 1.45
CA TRP A 75 8.11 -23.44 0.50
C TRP A 75 8.51 -23.19 -0.95
N ALA A 76 9.20 -22.10 -1.22
CA ALA A 76 9.62 -21.77 -2.58
C ALA A 76 10.66 -22.78 -3.09
N PRO A 77 10.53 -23.23 -4.35
CA PRO A 77 11.55 -24.04 -4.99
C PRO A 77 12.88 -23.27 -5.12
N PRO A 78 14.03 -23.93 -5.15
CA PRO A 78 15.36 -23.29 -5.19
C PRO A 78 15.62 -22.36 -6.38
N TRP A 79 14.85 -22.51 -7.46
CA TRP A 79 14.94 -21.67 -8.64
C TRP A 79 14.15 -20.34 -8.52
N ILE A 80 13.36 -20.18 -7.46
CA ILE A 80 12.67 -18.91 -7.16
C ILE A 80 13.53 -18.10 -6.19
N ALA A 81 13.88 -16.86 -6.58
CA ALA A 81 14.59 -15.96 -5.69
C ALA A 81 13.78 -15.67 -4.42
N SER A 82 14.45 -15.66 -3.26
CA SER A 82 13.81 -15.55 -1.95
C SER A 82 13.00 -14.25 -1.80
N ASP A 83 13.49 -13.14 -2.37
CA ASP A 83 12.80 -11.85 -2.36
C ASP A 83 11.52 -11.88 -3.21
N PHE A 84 11.51 -12.60 -4.33
CA PHE A 84 10.31 -12.80 -5.13
C PHE A 84 9.32 -13.74 -4.43
N ALA A 85 9.81 -14.83 -3.83
CA ALA A 85 8.97 -15.74 -3.06
C ALA A 85 8.20 -15.01 -1.95
N ALA A 86 8.90 -14.13 -1.19
CA ALA A 86 8.28 -13.32 -0.14
C ALA A 86 7.16 -12.41 -0.65
N ARG A 87 7.18 -11.99 -1.93
CA ARG A 87 6.15 -11.12 -2.54
C ARG A 87 4.89 -11.85 -2.97
N ILE A 88 4.94 -13.15 -3.22
CA ILE A 88 3.80 -13.93 -3.73
C ILE A 88 2.54 -13.77 -2.86
N PRO A 89 2.60 -13.91 -1.52
CA PRO A 89 1.44 -13.68 -0.67
C PRO A 89 0.88 -12.25 -0.79
N PHE A 90 1.73 -11.26 -0.99
CA PHE A 90 1.31 -9.85 -1.10
C PHE A 90 0.62 -9.54 -2.43
N VAL A 91 1.00 -10.21 -3.52
CA VAL A 91 0.22 -10.22 -4.78
C VAL A 91 -1.21 -10.71 -4.54
N LEU A 92 -1.35 -11.80 -3.78
CA LEU A 92 -2.66 -12.36 -3.45
C LEU A 92 -3.46 -11.42 -2.52
N LEU A 93 -2.82 -10.79 -1.53
CA LEU A 93 -3.46 -9.81 -0.65
C LEU A 93 -3.98 -8.60 -1.43
N LEU A 94 -3.19 -8.04 -2.36
CA LEU A 94 -3.65 -6.93 -3.20
C LEU A 94 -4.81 -7.36 -4.12
N THR A 95 -4.71 -8.53 -4.73
CA THR A 95 -5.79 -9.10 -5.55
C THR A 95 -7.07 -9.27 -4.73
N LEU A 96 -6.98 -9.82 -3.52
CA LEU A 96 -8.10 -9.99 -2.61
C LEU A 96 -8.69 -8.65 -2.17
N THR A 97 -7.85 -7.63 -1.96
CA THR A 97 -8.29 -6.25 -1.68
C THR A 97 -9.20 -5.71 -2.78
N LEU A 98 -8.79 -5.84 -4.04
CA LEU A 98 -9.59 -5.39 -5.19
C LEU A 98 -10.92 -6.14 -5.28
N VAL A 99 -10.89 -7.46 -5.11
CA VAL A 99 -12.09 -8.33 -5.14
C VAL A 99 -13.04 -7.98 -3.98
N ALA A 100 -12.52 -7.88 -2.75
CA ALA A 100 -13.32 -7.56 -1.58
C ALA A 100 -13.97 -6.18 -1.70
N SER A 101 -13.22 -5.18 -2.19
CA SER A 101 -13.71 -3.80 -2.42
C SER A 101 -14.81 -3.77 -3.47
N TRP A 102 -14.67 -4.53 -4.57
CA TRP A 102 -15.70 -4.65 -5.60
C TRP A 102 -16.99 -5.24 -5.03
N TYR A 103 -16.90 -6.37 -4.30
CA TYR A 103 -18.06 -7.01 -3.70
C TYR A 103 -18.68 -6.19 -2.58
N ALA A 104 -17.90 -5.48 -1.76
CA ALA A 104 -18.40 -4.57 -0.75
C ALA A 104 -19.30 -3.49 -1.39
N SER A 105 -18.81 -2.84 -2.42
CA SER A 105 -19.56 -1.82 -3.16
C SER A 105 -20.79 -2.39 -3.86
N TYR A 106 -20.70 -3.61 -4.39
CA TYR A 106 -21.83 -4.33 -4.97
C TYR A 106 -22.98 -4.53 -3.96
N TYR A 107 -22.67 -5.01 -2.75
CA TYR A 107 -23.68 -5.24 -1.73
C TYR A 107 -24.24 -3.95 -1.13
N LEU A 108 -23.43 -2.89 -1.02
CA LEU A 108 -23.93 -1.57 -0.62
C LEU A 108 -24.93 -1.01 -1.64
N ALA A 109 -24.62 -1.11 -2.92
CA ALA A 109 -25.48 -0.61 -3.99
C ALA A 109 -26.75 -1.45 -4.20
N ARG A 110 -26.85 -2.66 -3.64
CA ARG A 110 -28.07 -3.46 -3.60
C ARG A 110 -29.09 -2.97 -2.57
N ASN A 111 -28.65 -2.14 -1.60
CA ASN A 111 -29.57 -1.59 -0.61
C ASN A 111 -30.65 -0.76 -1.33
N PRO A 112 -31.95 -0.96 -1.04
CA PRO A 112 -33.04 -0.19 -1.65
C PRO A 112 -32.88 1.32 -1.47
N GLN A 113 -32.35 1.77 -0.34
CA GLN A 113 -32.09 3.19 -0.08
C GLN A 113 -30.98 3.78 -0.94
N ALA A 114 -30.10 2.94 -1.50
CA ALA A 114 -29.01 3.36 -2.40
C ALA A 114 -29.44 3.43 -3.86
N GLN A 115 -30.61 2.90 -4.20
CA GLN A 115 -31.07 2.83 -5.58
C GLN A 115 -31.74 4.14 -6.02
N PRO A 116 -31.62 4.50 -7.31
CA PRO A 116 -32.32 5.66 -7.84
C PRO A 116 -33.84 5.45 -7.72
N VAL A 117 -34.56 6.55 -7.46
CA VAL A 117 -36.03 6.54 -7.42
C VAL A 117 -36.59 6.00 -8.74
N ALA A 118 -37.57 5.11 -8.62
CA ALA A 118 -38.27 4.53 -9.76
C ALA A 118 -38.88 5.61 -10.66
N PHE A 119 -38.70 5.48 -11.98
CA PHE A 119 -39.35 6.35 -12.93
C PHE A 119 -40.81 5.91 -13.19
N ALA A 120 -41.73 6.85 -13.22
CA ALA A 120 -43.16 6.59 -13.37
C ALA A 120 -43.53 5.84 -14.67
N PHE A 121 -42.66 5.82 -15.66
CA PHE A 121 -42.88 5.20 -16.98
C PHE A 121 -42.09 3.91 -17.22
N GLY A 122 -41.48 3.33 -16.22
CA GLY A 122 -40.65 2.14 -16.36
C GLY A 122 -39.26 2.42 -16.99
N GLY A 123 -38.50 1.40 -17.31
CA GLY A 123 -37.16 1.54 -17.87
C GLY A 123 -36.06 1.57 -16.82
N GLU A 124 -36.38 1.17 -15.59
CA GLU A 124 -35.45 1.05 -14.47
C GLU A 124 -34.39 -0.02 -14.75
N ALA A 125 -33.18 0.26 -14.31
CA ALA A 125 -32.15 -0.76 -14.30
C ALA A 125 -32.50 -1.80 -13.23
N GLN A 126 -32.35 -3.07 -13.56
CA GLN A 126 -32.46 -4.10 -12.53
C GLN A 126 -31.51 -3.79 -11.37
N PRO A 127 -31.91 -3.98 -10.10
CA PRO A 127 -31.08 -3.71 -8.93
C PRO A 127 -29.70 -4.35 -9.00
N THR A 128 -29.61 -5.55 -9.57
CA THR A 128 -28.35 -6.27 -9.78
C THR A 128 -27.44 -5.61 -10.82
N ASP A 129 -27.98 -5.02 -11.87
CA ASP A 129 -27.21 -4.36 -12.91
C ASP A 129 -26.71 -2.98 -12.46
N TYR A 130 -27.55 -2.28 -11.70
CA TYR A 130 -27.13 -1.06 -11.01
C TYR A 130 -25.98 -1.34 -10.04
N ALA A 131 -26.13 -2.35 -9.17
CA ALA A 131 -25.12 -2.70 -8.19
C ALA A 131 -23.78 -3.10 -8.84
N ARG A 132 -23.82 -3.82 -9.99
CA ARG A 132 -22.60 -4.13 -10.77
C ARG A 132 -21.94 -2.88 -11.33
N ALA A 133 -22.71 -1.97 -11.92
CA ALA A 133 -22.18 -0.73 -12.46
C ALA A 133 -21.54 0.15 -11.38
N MET A 134 -22.11 0.15 -10.18
CA MET A 134 -21.56 0.86 -9.01
C MET A 134 -20.27 0.20 -8.52
N ALA A 135 -20.24 -1.13 -8.42
CA ALA A 135 -19.04 -1.88 -8.04
C ALA A 135 -17.89 -1.69 -9.04
N ASP A 136 -18.19 -1.72 -10.35
CA ASP A 136 -17.22 -1.41 -11.40
C ASP A 136 -16.67 0.01 -11.24
N GLY A 137 -17.56 0.99 -10.99
CA GLY A 137 -17.16 2.38 -10.72
C GLY A 137 -16.28 2.52 -9.47
N SER A 138 -16.62 1.80 -8.40
CA SER A 138 -15.84 1.80 -7.17
C SER A 138 -14.43 1.20 -7.37
N LEU A 139 -14.33 0.08 -8.08
CA LEU A 139 -13.05 -0.53 -8.40
C LEU A 139 -12.18 0.39 -9.26
N LEU A 140 -12.76 1.06 -10.25
CA LEU A 140 -12.06 2.05 -11.06
C LEU A 140 -11.61 3.25 -10.20
N ALA A 141 -12.45 3.74 -9.27
CA ALA A 141 -12.07 4.79 -8.33
C ALA A 141 -10.90 4.38 -7.44
N LEU A 142 -10.92 3.13 -6.94
CA LEU A 142 -9.86 2.59 -6.09
C LEU A 142 -8.52 2.50 -6.86
N ILE A 143 -8.53 1.93 -8.06
CA ILE A 143 -7.33 1.81 -8.91
C ILE A 143 -6.79 3.19 -9.32
N ALA A 144 -7.67 4.17 -9.50
CA ALA A 144 -7.28 5.54 -9.83
C ALA A 144 -6.60 6.28 -8.67
N CYS A 145 -6.75 5.82 -7.41
CA CYS A 145 -6.16 6.49 -6.25
C CYS A 145 -4.63 6.43 -6.29
N LEU A 146 -3.98 7.59 -6.25
CA LEU A 146 -2.52 7.70 -6.35
C LEU A 146 -1.83 7.03 -5.16
N GLY A 147 -2.41 7.14 -3.96
CA GLY A 147 -1.89 6.49 -2.76
C GLY A 147 -1.87 4.97 -2.83
N LEU A 148 -2.85 4.36 -3.51
CA LEU A 148 -2.84 2.92 -3.74
C LEU A 148 -1.64 2.50 -4.60
N ALA A 149 -1.40 3.20 -5.72
CA ALA A 149 -0.25 2.91 -6.59
C ALA A 149 1.09 3.06 -5.88
N GLN A 150 1.19 3.99 -4.93
CA GLN A 150 2.42 4.27 -4.19
C GLN A 150 2.80 3.15 -3.20
N LEU A 151 1.84 2.64 -2.39
CA LEU A 151 2.13 1.78 -1.25
C LEU A 151 1.64 0.33 -1.38
N SER A 152 0.72 0.04 -2.31
CA SER A 152 0.09 -1.29 -2.39
C SER A 152 0.97 -2.39 -2.99
N HIS A 153 2.17 -2.06 -3.43
CA HIS A 153 3.10 -3.02 -4.03
C HIS A 153 4.31 -3.32 -3.14
N GLU A 154 4.31 -2.83 -1.90
CA GLU A 154 5.33 -3.15 -0.90
C GLU A 154 4.97 -4.40 -0.10
N THR A 155 5.97 -5.18 0.33
CA THR A 155 5.78 -6.37 1.19
C THR A 155 5.71 -5.97 2.67
N THR A 156 4.86 -5.00 2.99
CA THR A 156 4.77 -4.39 4.31
C THR A 156 3.49 -4.79 5.05
N PRO A 157 3.45 -4.68 6.39
CA PRO A 157 2.23 -4.88 7.16
C PRO A 157 1.05 -4.01 6.68
N ALA A 158 1.31 -2.83 6.11
CA ALA A 158 0.28 -1.92 5.63
C ALA A 158 -0.60 -2.53 4.51
N LEU A 159 -0.01 -3.29 3.58
CA LEU A 159 -0.79 -3.99 2.54
C LEU A 159 -1.67 -5.09 3.13
N ALA A 160 -1.16 -5.83 4.13
CA ALA A 160 -1.98 -6.83 4.82
C ALA A 160 -3.14 -6.18 5.57
N GLN A 161 -2.87 -5.08 6.30
CA GLN A 161 -3.90 -4.29 6.97
C GLN A 161 -4.95 -3.78 5.98
N LEU A 162 -4.55 -3.26 4.81
CA LEU A 162 -5.46 -2.84 3.74
C LEU A 162 -6.37 -4.00 3.29
N CYS A 163 -5.78 -5.17 3.03
CA CYS A 163 -6.53 -6.35 2.61
C CYS A 163 -7.56 -6.78 3.65
N PHE A 164 -7.15 -6.89 4.91
CA PHE A 164 -8.04 -7.32 5.99
C PHE A 164 -9.08 -6.26 6.34
N THR A 165 -8.78 -4.97 6.18
CA THR A 165 -9.77 -3.89 6.26
C THR A 165 -10.82 -4.02 5.13
N ALA A 166 -10.39 -4.25 3.89
CA ALA A 166 -11.31 -4.44 2.76
C ALA A 166 -12.16 -5.70 2.92
N LEU A 167 -11.57 -6.78 3.47
CA LEU A 167 -12.29 -8.03 3.75
C LEU A 167 -13.34 -7.86 4.85
N THR A 168 -13.00 -7.13 5.93
CA THR A 168 -13.93 -6.76 7.00
C THR A 168 -15.05 -5.85 6.45
N PHE A 169 -14.72 -4.89 5.62
CA PHE A 169 -15.70 -4.03 4.94
C PHE A 169 -16.67 -4.84 4.10
N PHE A 170 -16.16 -5.75 3.27
CA PHE A 170 -16.99 -6.69 2.51
C PHE A 170 -17.89 -7.53 3.43
N ALA A 171 -17.36 -8.06 4.52
CA ALA A 171 -18.12 -8.91 5.44
C ALA A 171 -19.37 -8.18 5.95
N PHE A 172 -19.24 -6.98 6.50
CA PHE A 172 -20.37 -6.23 7.06
C PHE A 172 -21.32 -5.66 5.99
N THR A 173 -20.86 -5.42 4.79
CA THR A 173 -21.73 -5.01 3.68
C THR A 173 -22.57 -6.16 3.13
N ALA A 174 -22.02 -7.37 3.11
CA ALA A 174 -22.66 -8.56 2.55
C ALA A 174 -23.51 -9.34 3.57
N LEU A 175 -23.32 -9.13 4.87
CA LEU A 175 -23.97 -9.86 5.96
C LEU A 175 -25.51 -9.96 5.84
N PRO A 176 -26.27 -8.91 5.45
CA PRO A 176 -27.71 -9.02 5.27
C PRO A 176 -28.16 -9.91 4.11
N TYR A 177 -27.30 -10.13 3.14
CA TYR A 177 -27.61 -10.91 1.91
C TYR A 177 -27.10 -12.34 1.96
N ARG A 178 -26.03 -12.58 2.71
CA ARG A 178 -25.33 -13.86 2.84
C ARG A 178 -24.89 -14.04 4.29
N ARG A 179 -24.82 -15.30 4.79
CA ARG A 179 -24.45 -15.56 6.18
C ARG A 179 -23.05 -16.14 6.31
N LEU A 180 -22.77 -17.26 5.66
CA LEU A 180 -21.52 -18.03 5.86
C LEU A 180 -20.27 -17.29 5.38
N ILE A 181 -20.25 -16.87 4.11
CA ILE A 181 -19.07 -16.20 3.54
C ILE A 181 -18.73 -14.89 4.28
N PRO A 182 -19.71 -13.97 4.55
CA PRO A 182 -19.44 -12.78 5.34
C PRO A 182 -18.96 -13.08 6.76
N ALA A 183 -19.50 -14.13 7.42
CA ALA A 183 -19.04 -14.54 8.74
C ALA A 183 -17.57 -14.94 8.73
N LEU A 184 -17.18 -15.81 7.80
CA LEU A 184 -15.79 -16.22 7.62
C LEU A 184 -14.88 -15.03 7.30
N CYS A 185 -15.35 -14.13 6.43
CA CYS A 185 -14.60 -12.93 6.10
C CYS A 185 -14.49 -11.93 7.25
N ALA A 186 -15.50 -11.85 8.14
CA ALA A 186 -15.41 -11.06 9.36
C ALA A 186 -14.35 -11.62 10.32
N VAL A 187 -14.37 -12.94 10.55
CA VAL A 187 -13.36 -13.62 11.39
C VAL A 187 -11.96 -13.42 10.81
N LEU A 188 -11.76 -13.75 9.53
CA LEU A 188 -10.46 -13.61 8.86
C LEU A 188 -10.00 -12.15 8.80
N GLY A 189 -10.92 -11.23 8.51
CA GLY A 189 -10.61 -9.81 8.40
C GLY A 189 -10.18 -9.20 9.73
N LEU A 190 -10.97 -9.40 10.79
CA LEU A 190 -10.66 -8.86 12.12
C LEU A 190 -9.40 -9.53 12.72
N THR A 191 -9.27 -10.85 12.61
CA THR A 191 -8.08 -11.58 13.09
C THR A 191 -6.83 -11.17 12.30
N GLY A 192 -6.94 -11.12 10.97
CA GLY A 192 -5.84 -10.72 10.11
C GLY A 192 -5.39 -9.29 10.36
N LEU A 193 -6.34 -8.37 10.60
CA LEU A 193 -6.05 -6.97 10.92
C LEU A 193 -5.32 -6.84 12.26
N THR A 194 -5.78 -7.58 13.29
CA THR A 194 -5.13 -7.65 14.60
C THR A 194 -3.72 -8.19 14.51
N LEU A 195 -3.51 -9.34 13.85
CA LEU A 195 -2.20 -9.96 13.67
C LEU A 195 -1.28 -9.19 12.70
N SER A 196 -1.84 -8.25 11.94
CA SER A 196 -1.04 -7.34 11.09
C SER A 196 -0.63 -6.06 11.81
N GLY A 197 -0.80 -5.99 13.14
CA GLY A 197 -0.35 -4.86 13.97
C GLY A 197 -1.33 -3.69 14.02
N ALA A 198 -2.62 -3.93 13.81
CA ALA A 198 -3.66 -2.91 13.91
C ALA A 198 -4.85 -3.36 14.79
N PRO A 199 -4.62 -3.82 16.06
CA PRO A 199 -5.69 -4.33 16.93
C PRO A 199 -6.75 -3.26 17.24
N VAL A 200 -6.35 -2.01 17.47
CA VAL A 200 -7.27 -0.90 17.75
C VAL A 200 -8.20 -0.64 16.56
N ILE A 201 -7.66 -0.61 15.35
CA ILE A 201 -8.47 -0.42 14.14
C ILE A 201 -9.43 -1.61 13.97
N SER A 202 -8.98 -2.84 14.25
CA SER A 202 -9.82 -4.03 14.24
C SER A 202 -11.00 -3.90 15.20
N ALA A 203 -10.75 -3.53 16.45
CA ALA A 203 -11.77 -3.34 17.48
C ALA A 203 -12.76 -2.23 17.10
N LEU A 204 -12.28 -1.07 16.62
CA LEU A 204 -13.12 0.05 16.21
C LEU A 204 -13.99 -0.28 15.00
N LEU A 205 -13.42 -0.93 13.97
CA LEU A 205 -14.17 -1.33 12.79
C LEU A 205 -15.17 -2.45 13.11
N GLY A 206 -14.80 -3.42 13.93
CA GLY A 206 -15.69 -4.50 14.37
C GLY A 206 -16.88 -3.98 15.20
N SER A 207 -16.60 -3.24 16.26
CA SER A 207 -17.64 -2.68 17.15
C SER A 207 -18.52 -1.64 16.45
N GLY A 208 -17.93 -0.72 15.66
CA GLY A 208 -18.68 0.27 14.89
C GLY A 208 -19.57 -0.36 13.82
N SER A 209 -19.09 -1.40 13.13
CA SER A 209 -19.89 -2.11 12.11
C SER A 209 -21.09 -2.82 12.71
N ILE A 210 -20.93 -3.48 13.88
CA ILE A 210 -22.04 -4.16 14.51
C ILE A 210 -23.05 -3.17 15.07
N LEU A 211 -22.59 -2.02 15.57
CA LEU A 211 -23.48 -0.95 16.00
C LEU A 211 -24.34 -0.45 14.83
N ILE A 212 -23.72 -0.18 13.67
CA ILE A 212 -24.45 0.22 12.45
C ILE A 212 -25.45 -0.87 12.05
N TYR A 213 -25.07 -2.15 12.13
CA TYR A 213 -25.94 -3.27 11.77
C TYR A 213 -27.14 -3.41 12.73
N LEU A 214 -26.95 -3.18 14.03
CA LEU A 214 -28.04 -3.18 15.00
C LEU A 214 -29.05 -2.05 14.78
N LEU A 215 -28.54 -0.86 14.41
CA LEU A 215 -29.36 0.32 14.13
C LEU A 215 -30.01 0.30 12.74
N ASP A 216 -29.54 -0.55 11.82
CA ASP A 216 -30.08 -0.67 10.46
C ASP A 216 -31.54 -1.18 10.51
N ARG A 217 -32.47 -0.39 9.97
CA ARG A 217 -33.91 -0.70 9.91
C ARG A 217 -34.33 -1.28 8.55
N SER A 218 -33.37 -1.61 7.67
CA SER A 218 -33.71 -2.18 6.38
C SER A 218 -34.35 -3.58 6.51
N PRO A 219 -35.36 -3.93 5.68
CA PRO A 219 -36.02 -5.23 5.71
C PRO A 219 -35.05 -6.41 5.53
N GLU A 220 -33.94 -6.17 4.83
CA GLU A 220 -32.94 -7.16 4.48
C GLU A 220 -32.02 -7.55 5.67
N SER A 221 -31.95 -6.70 6.69
CA SER A 221 -31.08 -6.91 7.86
C SER A 221 -31.56 -8.00 8.81
N GLY A 222 -32.72 -8.61 8.54
CA GLY A 222 -33.26 -9.75 9.31
C GLY A 222 -33.96 -9.36 10.62
N SER A 223 -34.35 -10.38 11.41
CA SER A 223 -35.02 -10.15 12.68
C SER A 223 -34.07 -9.57 13.73
N GLN A 224 -34.62 -8.85 14.72
CA GLN A 224 -33.84 -8.27 15.83
C GLN A 224 -33.05 -9.35 16.59
N ARG A 225 -33.62 -10.55 16.74
CA ARG A 225 -32.95 -11.68 17.38
C ARG A 225 -31.70 -12.12 16.59
N THR A 226 -31.79 -12.17 15.27
CA THR A 226 -30.65 -12.50 14.41
C THR A 226 -29.54 -11.44 14.52
N LYS A 227 -29.90 -10.16 14.56
CA LYS A 227 -28.93 -9.05 14.73
C LYS A 227 -28.21 -9.15 16.08
N LEU A 228 -28.93 -9.47 17.15
CA LEU A 228 -28.32 -9.65 18.48
C LEU A 228 -27.35 -10.82 18.52
N TRP A 229 -27.65 -11.94 17.86
CA TRP A 229 -26.69 -13.05 17.75
C TRP A 229 -25.42 -12.67 16.99
N TRP A 230 -25.55 -11.92 15.89
CA TRP A 230 -24.38 -11.41 15.17
C TRP A 230 -23.59 -10.42 16.03
N ALA A 231 -24.28 -9.53 16.74
CA ALA A 231 -23.65 -8.58 17.65
C ALA A 231 -22.85 -9.28 18.75
N ALA A 232 -23.47 -10.27 19.40
CA ALA A 232 -22.80 -11.07 20.42
C ALA A 232 -21.58 -11.82 19.85
N GLY A 233 -21.71 -12.46 18.68
CA GLY A 233 -20.61 -13.16 18.04
C GLY A 233 -19.43 -12.26 17.71
N VAL A 234 -19.67 -11.08 17.13
CA VAL A 234 -18.60 -10.12 16.82
C VAL A 234 -18.00 -9.52 18.09
N ALA A 235 -18.82 -9.22 19.11
CA ALA A 235 -18.33 -8.72 20.40
C ALA A 235 -17.40 -9.73 21.10
N VAL A 236 -17.80 -11.01 21.13
CA VAL A 236 -16.96 -12.10 21.65
C VAL A 236 -15.67 -12.23 20.83
N LEU A 237 -15.77 -12.19 19.51
CA LEU A 237 -14.59 -12.23 18.65
C LEU A 237 -13.64 -11.07 18.95
N CYS A 238 -14.12 -9.82 18.99
CA CYS A 238 -13.30 -8.66 19.33
C CYS A 238 -12.64 -8.82 20.70
N GLY A 239 -13.39 -9.24 21.73
CA GLY A 239 -12.83 -9.46 23.06
C GLY A 239 -11.74 -10.54 23.10
N LEU A 240 -11.91 -11.65 22.36
CA LEU A 240 -10.88 -12.68 22.22
C LEU A 240 -9.63 -12.16 21.47
N LEU A 241 -9.83 -11.36 20.43
CA LEU A 241 -8.73 -10.75 19.67
C LEU A 241 -7.98 -9.73 20.51
N ASP A 242 -8.67 -8.96 21.35
CA ASP A 242 -8.05 -8.00 22.26
C ASP A 242 -7.22 -8.70 23.34
N LEU A 243 -7.72 -9.81 23.90
CA LEU A 243 -6.96 -10.65 24.82
C LEU A 243 -5.72 -11.27 24.14
N MET A 244 -5.88 -11.78 22.92
CA MET A 244 -4.78 -12.32 22.14
C MET A 244 -3.74 -11.23 21.83
N ALA A 245 -4.16 -10.05 21.41
CA ALA A 245 -3.28 -8.93 21.11
C ALA A 245 -2.49 -8.47 22.35
N SER A 246 -3.14 -8.46 23.53
CA SER A 246 -2.49 -8.14 24.80
C SER A 246 -1.45 -9.20 25.18
N GLY A 247 -1.78 -10.49 25.04
CA GLY A 247 -0.86 -11.59 25.32
C GLY A 247 0.35 -11.65 24.39
N LEU A 248 0.20 -11.19 23.15
CA LEU A 248 1.26 -11.14 22.13
C LEU A 248 1.97 -9.79 22.07
N ASN A 249 1.71 -8.85 22.98
CA ASN A 249 2.23 -7.48 22.98
C ASN A 249 2.04 -6.72 21.67
N LEU A 250 0.96 -7.01 20.93
CA LEU A 250 0.59 -6.30 19.70
C LEU A 250 -0.19 -5.01 19.98
N TRP A 251 -0.63 -4.81 21.23
CA TRP A 251 -1.41 -3.67 21.66
C TRP A 251 -0.51 -2.47 21.97
N GLN A 252 0.07 -1.89 20.93
CA GLN A 252 0.88 -0.67 21.04
C GLN A 252 0.25 0.42 20.19
N TRP A 253 -0.49 1.31 20.83
CA TRP A 253 -0.95 2.52 20.19
C TRP A 253 0.04 3.64 20.49
N ARG A 254 0.80 4.01 19.51
CA ARG A 254 1.65 5.20 19.59
C ARG A 254 0.87 6.38 19.04
N ILE A 255 0.24 7.14 19.94
CA ILE A 255 -0.40 8.39 19.57
C ILE A 255 0.68 9.46 19.47
N GLU A 256 0.97 9.87 18.27
CA GLU A 256 1.84 11.02 17.98
C GLU A 256 0.97 12.05 17.25
N LEU A 257 0.55 13.07 18.00
CA LEU A 257 -0.18 14.17 17.39
C LEU A 257 0.80 15.04 16.61
N PRO A 258 0.42 15.55 15.40
CA PRO A 258 1.24 16.49 14.66
C PRO A 258 1.57 17.70 15.54
N GLU A 259 2.80 18.18 15.48
CA GLU A 259 3.14 19.45 16.12
C GLU A 259 2.22 20.55 15.59
N ALA A 260 1.94 21.55 16.42
CA ALA A 260 1.07 22.67 16.04
C ALA A 260 1.79 23.64 15.07
N SER A 261 2.54 23.10 14.11
CA SER A 261 3.26 23.86 13.09
C SER A 261 2.46 23.93 11.78
N TRP A 262 2.44 25.09 11.14
CA TRP A 262 1.79 25.26 9.83
C TRP A 262 2.41 24.37 8.75
N ALA A 263 3.69 24.05 8.86
CA ALA A 263 4.41 23.18 7.92
C ALA A 263 3.86 21.75 7.95
N GLU A 264 3.64 21.18 9.14
CA GLU A 264 3.07 19.83 9.30
C GLU A 264 1.63 19.75 8.83
N TRP A 265 0.78 20.71 9.22
CA TRP A 265 -0.61 20.75 8.73
C TRP A 265 -0.71 20.89 7.22
N ARG A 266 0.20 21.67 6.60
CA ARG A 266 0.28 21.75 5.13
C ARG A 266 0.72 20.43 4.51
N SER A 267 1.69 19.73 5.13
CA SER A 267 2.15 18.42 4.68
C SER A 267 1.03 17.38 4.77
N MET A 268 0.33 17.33 5.91
CA MET A 268 -0.82 16.46 6.11
C MET A 268 -1.95 16.78 5.13
N GLY A 269 -2.27 18.04 4.89
CA GLY A 269 -3.25 18.46 3.89
C GLY A 269 -2.87 17.99 2.48
N ARG A 270 -1.60 18.15 2.09
CA ARG A 270 -1.10 17.63 0.80
C ARG A 270 -1.22 16.11 0.72
N LEU A 271 -0.87 15.39 1.79
CA LEU A 271 -1.02 13.95 1.86
C LEU A 271 -2.47 13.55 1.61
N LEU A 272 -3.41 14.08 2.38
CA LEU A 272 -4.84 13.77 2.24
C LEU A 272 -5.35 14.07 0.83
N LEU A 273 -4.98 15.22 0.24
CA LEU A 273 -5.45 15.63 -1.07
C LEU A 273 -4.91 14.72 -2.20
N TRP A 274 -3.60 14.47 -2.23
CA TRP A 274 -2.97 13.73 -3.32
C TRP A 274 -3.11 12.23 -3.17
N PHE A 275 -2.99 11.71 -1.97
CA PHE A 275 -3.05 10.28 -1.70
C PHE A 275 -4.41 9.67 -2.05
N THR A 276 -5.49 10.38 -1.72
CA THR A 276 -6.86 9.91 -1.94
C THR A 276 -7.48 10.41 -3.25
N TRP A 277 -6.74 11.18 -4.06
CA TRP A 277 -7.19 11.62 -5.37
C TRP A 277 -7.35 10.43 -6.33
N PRO A 278 -8.44 10.33 -7.14
CA PRO A 278 -9.57 11.25 -7.29
C PRO A 278 -10.79 10.88 -6.42
N ALA A 279 -10.68 9.94 -5.49
CA ALA A 279 -11.84 9.43 -4.74
C ALA A 279 -12.42 10.47 -3.76
N TRP A 280 -11.58 11.27 -3.07
CA TRP A 280 -12.05 12.19 -2.03
C TRP A 280 -13.06 13.25 -2.50
N PRO A 281 -12.89 13.96 -3.65
CA PRO A 281 -13.87 14.96 -4.06
C PRO A 281 -15.21 14.33 -4.43
N LEU A 282 -15.19 13.13 -5.00
CA LEU A 282 -16.40 12.40 -5.31
C LEU A 282 -17.08 11.87 -4.03
N ALA A 283 -16.31 11.40 -3.06
CA ALA A 283 -16.83 10.98 -1.75
C ALA A 283 -17.50 12.17 -1.03
N LEU A 284 -16.85 13.34 -0.99
CA LEU A 284 -17.43 14.55 -0.40
C LEU A 284 -18.71 14.97 -1.13
N TRP A 285 -18.73 14.87 -2.46
CA TRP A 285 -19.93 15.14 -3.24
C TRP A 285 -21.08 14.20 -2.85
N THR A 286 -20.81 12.91 -2.68
CA THR A 286 -21.77 11.92 -2.20
C THR A 286 -22.31 12.33 -0.83
N LEU A 287 -21.46 12.61 0.14
CA LEU A 287 -21.87 13.00 1.49
C LEU A 287 -22.71 14.29 1.47
N TRP A 288 -22.31 15.27 0.69
CA TRP A 288 -23.08 16.51 0.51
C TRP A 288 -24.46 16.26 -0.12
N ARG A 289 -24.51 15.44 -1.17
CA ARG A 289 -25.76 15.15 -1.89
C ARG A 289 -26.75 14.37 -1.02
N TRP A 290 -26.26 13.47 -0.18
CA TRP A 290 -27.06 12.57 0.64
C TRP A 290 -27.11 12.98 2.11
N ARG A 291 -26.70 14.22 2.46
CA ARG A 291 -26.63 14.73 3.82
C ARG A 291 -27.93 14.61 4.62
N HIS A 292 -29.08 14.74 3.96
CA HIS A 292 -30.39 14.59 4.62
C HIS A 292 -30.62 13.17 5.15
N GLN A 293 -30.13 12.15 4.44
CA GLN A 293 -30.22 10.78 4.93
C GLN A 293 -29.27 10.50 6.10
N LEU A 294 -28.16 11.25 6.21
CA LEU A 294 -27.24 11.15 7.33
C LEU A 294 -27.78 11.82 8.60
N ILE A 295 -28.53 12.94 8.44
CA ILE A 295 -28.95 13.78 9.57
C ILE A 295 -30.35 13.37 10.08
N GLN A 296 -31.28 13.00 9.23
CA GLN A 296 -32.71 12.90 9.53
C GLN A 296 -33.24 11.48 9.69
N GLY A 297 -32.41 10.44 9.54
CA GLY A 297 -32.90 9.06 9.50
C GLY A 297 -32.15 8.07 10.37
N ALA A 298 -32.66 6.84 10.42
CA ALA A 298 -31.87 5.70 10.88
C ALA A 298 -30.61 5.57 10.00
N PRO A 299 -29.47 5.14 10.56
CA PRO A 299 -28.23 5.03 9.81
C PRO A 299 -28.43 4.22 8.53
N SER A 300 -28.24 4.85 7.38
CA SER A 300 -28.30 4.17 6.09
C SER A 300 -26.97 3.45 5.86
N ARG A 301 -27.00 2.12 5.87
CA ARG A 301 -25.80 1.27 5.79
C ARG A 301 -24.87 1.62 4.63
N HIS A 302 -25.42 2.00 3.46
CA HIS A 302 -24.63 2.34 2.28
C HIS A 302 -23.82 3.63 2.41
N LEU A 303 -24.12 4.48 3.41
CA LEU A 303 -23.32 5.66 3.75
C LEU A 303 -22.56 5.48 5.07
N SER A 304 -23.19 4.90 6.10
CA SER A 304 -22.60 4.80 7.44
C SER A 304 -21.42 3.84 7.50
N LEU A 305 -21.48 2.69 6.80
CA LEU A 305 -20.35 1.76 6.77
C LEU A 305 -19.13 2.37 6.03
N PRO A 306 -19.24 2.93 4.81
CA PRO A 306 -18.10 3.58 4.21
C PRO A 306 -17.56 4.76 5.02
N LEU A 307 -18.42 5.50 5.72
CA LEU A 307 -17.98 6.59 6.62
C LEU A 307 -17.17 6.05 7.80
N LEU A 308 -17.57 4.94 8.41
CA LEU A 308 -16.81 4.28 9.48
C LEU A 308 -15.45 3.80 8.96
N PHE A 309 -15.44 3.06 7.83
CA PHE A 309 -14.24 2.48 7.23
C PHE A 309 -13.31 3.51 6.57
N SER A 310 -13.74 4.73 6.34
CA SER A 310 -12.87 5.84 5.95
C SER A 310 -12.50 6.71 7.14
N GLY A 311 -13.43 6.97 8.04
CA GLY A 311 -13.24 7.86 9.19
C GLY A 311 -12.23 7.33 10.21
N VAL A 312 -12.29 6.04 10.56
CA VAL A 312 -11.34 5.42 11.50
C VAL A 312 -9.90 5.49 10.96
N PRO A 313 -9.57 5.08 9.72
CA PRO A 313 -8.23 5.23 9.18
C PRO A 313 -7.79 6.68 9.01
N VAL A 314 -8.68 7.59 8.65
CA VAL A 314 -8.35 9.03 8.58
C VAL A 314 -8.01 9.58 9.97
N ALA A 315 -8.78 9.20 11.01
CA ALA A 315 -8.46 9.57 12.38
C ALA A 315 -7.11 8.98 12.83
N ALA A 316 -6.84 7.72 12.49
CA ALA A 316 -5.54 7.09 12.73
C ALA A 316 -4.39 7.83 12.02
N THR A 317 -4.62 8.29 10.77
CA THR A 317 -3.66 9.10 10.01
C THR A 317 -3.28 10.39 10.73
N LEU A 318 -4.24 11.02 11.39
CA LEU A 318 -4.01 12.26 12.16
C LEU A 318 -3.36 12.03 13.53
N SER A 319 -3.24 10.79 13.96
CA SER A 319 -2.76 10.41 15.30
C SER A 319 -1.60 9.42 15.31
N THR A 320 -0.92 9.20 14.17
CA THR A 320 0.21 8.27 14.07
C THR A 320 1.33 8.83 13.18
N ALA A 321 2.58 8.48 13.48
CA ALA A 321 3.75 8.90 12.70
C ALA A 321 3.74 8.36 11.25
N SER A 322 3.20 7.16 11.03
CA SER A 322 3.11 6.53 9.69
C SER A 322 1.81 6.90 8.96
N ALA A 323 1.55 8.19 8.84
CA ALA A 323 0.30 8.77 8.35
C ALA A 323 -0.16 8.24 6.97
N ASP A 324 0.74 8.10 6.01
CA ASP A 324 0.45 7.62 4.66
C ASP A 324 -0.06 6.18 4.66
N ARG A 325 0.49 5.31 5.51
CA ARG A 325 0.13 3.90 5.62
C ARG A 325 -1.23 3.70 6.28
N SER A 326 -1.53 4.49 7.30
CA SER A 326 -2.85 4.47 7.94
C SER A 326 -3.93 4.94 6.96
N LEU A 327 -3.64 5.97 6.15
CA LEU A 327 -4.57 6.51 5.15
C LEU A 327 -4.88 5.50 4.03
N LEU A 328 -3.96 4.58 3.74
CA LEU A 328 -4.16 3.52 2.75
C LEU A 328 -5.43 2.69 3.05
N LEU A 329 -5.71 2.44 4.32
CA LEU A 329 -6.86 1.65 4.76
C LEU A 329 -8.22 2.30 4.45
N ALA A 330 -8.25 3.63 4.28
CA ALA A 330 -9.46 4.38 3.94
C ALA A 330 -9.89 4.22 2.47
N LEU A 331 -8.96 3.87 1.57
CA LEU A 331 -9.19 3.93 0.12
C LEU A 331 -10.35 3.06 -0.38
N PRO A 332 -10.55 1.79 0.08
CA PRO A 332 -11.69 0.99 -0.36
C PRO A 332 -13.05 1.63 -0.05
N ALA A 333 -13.18 2.21 1.14
CA ALA A 333 -14.41 2.86 1.57
C ALA A 333 -14.63 4.21 0.87
N LEU A 334 -13.58 5.01 0.68
CA LEU A 334 -13.63 6.25 -0.11
C LEU A 334 -13.99 5.97 -1.57
N ALA A 335 -13.47 4.92 -2.16
CA ALA A 335 -13.82 4.50 -3.51
C ALA A 335 -15.29 4.06 -3.63
N ALA A 336 -15.82 3.38 -2.63
CA ALA A 336 -17.25 3.05 -2.57
C ALA A 336 -18.11 4.32 -2.49
N LEU A 337 -17.77 5.29 -1.63
CA LEU A 337 -18.45 6.58 -1.60
C LEU A 337 -18.34 7.33 -2.93
N ALA A 338 -17.16 7.34 -3.55
CA ALA A 338 -16.94 7.98 -4.84
C ALA A 338 -17.84 7.39 -5.94
N ALA A 339 -18.09 6.08 -5.91
CA ALA A 339 -18.99 5.44 -6.86
C ALA A 339 -20.42 5.98 -6.74
N PHE A 340 -20.92 6.24 -5.52
CA PHE A 340 -22.27 6.81 -5.32
C PHE A 340 -22.43 8.25 -5.83
N ALA A 341 -21.33 8.98 -6.10
CA ALA A 341 -21.39 10.25 -6.79
C ALA A 341 -21.78 10.11 -8.27
N LEU A 342 -21.34 9.03 -8.94
CA LEU A 342 -21.39 8.89 -10.41
C LEU A 342 -22.79 9.08 -11.02
N PRO A 343 -23.88 8.50 -10.47
CA PRO A 343 -25.23 8.71 -11.03
C PRO A 343 -25.72 10.14 -10.92
N THR A 344 -25.12 10.94 -10.03
CA THR A 344 -25.56 12.32 -9.71
C THR A 344 -24.69 13.39 -10.36
N LEU A 345 -23.61 13.00 -11.06
CA LEU A 345 -22.68 13.94 -11.70
C LEU A 345 -23.34 14.63 -12.90
N LYS A 346 -23.21 15.95 -12.95
CA LYS A 346 -23.57 16.73 -14.14
C LYS A 346 -22.63 16.42 -15.30
N ARG A 347 -23.13 16.51 -16.53
CA ARG A 347 -22.33 16.26 -17.74
C ARG A 347 -21.08 17.12 -17.83
N SER A 348 -21.15 18.39 -17.38
CA SER A 348 -20.01 19.31 -17.33
C SER A 348 -18.90 18.82 -16.39
N VAL A 349 -19.27 18.31 -15.21
CA VAL A 349 -18.30 17.76 -14.25
C VAL A 349 -17.66 16.48 -14.80
N ALA A 350 -18.44 15.59 -15.39
CA ALA A 350 -17.91 14.39 -16.03
C ALA A 350 -16.94 14.73 -17.19
N ALA A 351 -17.27 15.74 -18.01
CA ALA A 351 -16.37 16.22 -19.06
C ALA A 351 -15.08 16.84 -18.50
N LEU A 352 -15.17 17.60 -17.40
CA LEU A 352 -14.00 18.16 -16.72
C LEU A 352 -13.06 17.06 -16.21
N ILE A 353 -13.61 16.01 -15.60
CA ILE A 353 -12.82 14.83 -15.15
C ILE A 353 -12.12 14.20 -16.36
N ASP A 354 -12.81 13.98 -17.47
CA ASP A 354 -12.23 13.38 -18.67
C ASP A 354 -11.09 14.23 -19.24
N TRP A 355 -11.29 15.54 -19.41
CA TRP A 355 -10.29 16.45 -19.96
C TRP A 355 -9.05 16.57 -19.05
N PHE A 356 -9.27 16.76 -17.75
CA PHE A 356 -8.18 16.80 -16.79
C PHE A 356 -7.36 15.52 -16.83
N THR A 357 -8.03 14.37 -16.77
CA THR A 357 -7.40 13.06 -16.77
C THR A 357 -6.61 12.79 -18.05
N LEU A 358 -7.19 13.14 -19.20
CA LEU A 358 -6.54 13.01 -20.50
C LEU A 358 -5.24 13.81 -20.54
N LEU A 359 -5.27 15.09 -20.19
CA LEU A 359 -4.11 15.96 -20.24
C LEU A 359 -3.06 15.53 -19.21
N PHE A 360 -3.47 15.23 -17.99
CA PHE A 360 -2.58 14.86 -16.91
C PHE A 360 -1.82 13.56 -17.21
N PHE A 361 -2.53 12.46 -17.47
CA PHE A 361 -1.87 11.16 -17.66
C PHE A 361 -1.17 11.06 -19.02
N SER A 362 -1.66 11.70 -20.08
CA SER A 362 -0.93 11.76 -21.35
C SER A 362 0.36 12.59 -21.21
N GLY A 363 0.32 13.70 -20.46
CA GLY A 363 1.50 14.50 -20.13
C GLY A 363 2.50 13.71 -19.30
N CYS A 364 2.06 13.01 -18.24
CA CYS A 364 2.92 12.14 -17.45
C CYS A 364 3.55 11.01 -18.30
N ALA A 365 2.76 10.34 -19.12
CA ALA A 365 3.26 9.29 -20.02
C ALA A 365 4.31 9.83 -20.99
N LEU A 366 4.06 11.01 -21.58
CA LEU A 366 5.03 11.68 -22.46
C LEU A 366 6.35 11.99 -21.74
N ILE A 367 6.28 12.51 -20.50
CA ILE A 367 7.47 12.79 -19.69
C ILE A 367 8.25 11.49 -19.43
N ILE A 368 7.56 10.40 -19.07
CA ILE A 368 8.21 9.10 -18.83
C ILE A 368 8.93 8.62 -20.09
N TRP A 369 8.28 8.69 -21.25
CA TRP A 369 8.88 8.32 -22.53
C TRP A 369 10.07 9.19 -22.91
N VAL A 370 9.94 10.52 -22.80
CA VAL A 370 11.02 11.46 -23.14
C VAL A 370 12.26 11.22 -22.29
N ILE A 371 12.09 11.04 -20.97
CA ILE A 371 13.23 10.79 -20.08
C ILE A 371 13.86 9.42 -20.40
N TRP A 372 13.04 8.39 -20.64
CA TRP A 372 13.55 7.06 -20.99
C TRP A 372 14.33 7.09 -22.33
N ILE A 373 13.78 7.73 -23.37
CA ILE A 373 14.48 7.90 -24.66
C ILE A 373 15.80 8.66 -24.47
N ALA A 374 15.77 9.74 -23.68
CA ALA A 374 16.97 10.52 -23.38
C ALA A 374 18.05 9.68 -22.68
N LEU A 375 17.67 8.76 -21.79
CA LEU A 375 18.59 7.83 -21.13
C LEU A 375 19.18 6.81 -22.12
N GLN A 376 18.38 6.32 -23.07
CA GLN A 376 18.84 5.29 -24.03
C GLN A 376 19.68 5.87 -25.19
N THR A 377 19.37 7.10 -25.60
CA THR A 377 19.95 7.68 -26.82
C THR A 377 20.86 8.91 -26.57
N GLY A 378 20.78 9.47 -25.35
CA GLY A 378 21.43 10.76 -25.04
C GLY A 378 20.65 11.99 -25.55
N VAL A 379 19.52 11.81 -26.25
CA VAL A 379 18.74 12.90 -26.85
C VAL A 379 17.28 12.84 -26.33
N PRO A 380 16.75 13.95 -25.79
CA PRO A 380 17.41 15.24 -25.52
C PRO A 380 18.42 15.17 -24.37
N SER A 381 19.50 15.95 -24.45
CA SER A 381 20.61 15.89 -23.48
C SER A 381 20.24 16.35 -22.06
N GLN A 382 19.36 17.33 -21.95
CA GLN A 382 18.99 17.94 -20.68
C GLN A 382 18.36 16.92 -19.68
N PRO A 383 17.34 16.12 -20.04
CA PRO A 383 16.80 15.08 -19.17
C PRO A 383 17.84 14.03 -18.78
N ALA A 384 18.69 13.59 -19.71
CA ALA A 384 19.76 12.64 -19.45
C ALA A 384 20.76 13.18 -18.41
N ALA A 385 21.21 14.44 -18.57
CA ALA A 385 22.10 15.12 -17.62
C ALA A 385 21.45 15.29 -16.23
N ASN A 386 20.16 15.59 -16.18
CA ASN A 386 19.43 15.69 -14.91
C ASN A 386 19.40 14.34 -14.17
N VAL A 387 19.14 13.23 -14.86
CA VAL A 387 19.17 11.90 -14.24
C VAL A 387 20.58 11.54 -13.79
N ALA A 388 21.62 11.79 -14.59
CA ALA A 388 23.01 11.55 -14.20
C ALA A 388 23.41 12.32 -12.93
N ARG A 389 22.88 13.54 -12.73
CA ARG A 389 23.09 14.33 -11.52
C ARG A 389 22.33 13.79 -10.30
N LEU A 390 21.10 13.29 -10.49
CA LEU A 390 20.24 12.79 -9.41
C LEU A 390 20.57 11.34 -9.01
N ALA A 391 21.10 10.56 -9.94
CA ALA A 391 21.46 9.16 -9.76
C ALA A 391 22.88 8.90 -10.28
N PRO A 392 23.92 9.44 -9.63
CA PRO A 392 25.31 9.32 -10.09
C PRO A 392 25.78 7.86 -10.05
N GLY A 393 26.26 7.38 -11.21
CA GLY A 393 26.71 5.99 -11.38
C GLY A 393 25.60 5.02 -11.80
N PHE A 394 24.42 5.52 -12.16
CA PHE A 394 23.41 4.70 -12.80
C PHE A 394 23.79 4.36 -14.25
N GLU A 395 23.81 3.07 -14.56
CA GLU A 395 24.00 2.55 -15.91
C GLU A 395 22.67 2.12 -16.50
N HIS A 396 22.31 2.67 -17.65
CA HIS A 396 21.05 2.32 -18.30
C HIS A 396 21.13 0.93 -18.95
N SER A 397 20.05 0.19 -18.90
CA SER A 397 19.88 -1.11 -19.55
C SER A 397 18.65 -1.10 -20.44
N PHE A 398 18.75 -1.75 -21.62
CA PHE A 398 17.61 -1.92 -22.51
C PHE A 398 16.99 -3.31 -22.35
N SER A 399 15.69 -3.35 -22.15
CA SER A 399 14.90 -4.59 -22.14
C SER A 399 13.84 -4.53 -23.22
N LEU A 400 13.97 -5.37 -24.25
CA LEU A 400 12.98 -5.47 -25.33
C LEU A 400 11.58 -5.84 -24.80
N PHE A 401 11.51 -6.74 -23.82
CA PHE A 401 10.23 -7.16 -23.23
C PHE A 401 9.52 -5.99 -22.52
N ALA A 402 10.23 -5.25 -21.69
CA ALA A 402 9.70 -4.05 -21.01
C ALA A 402 9.26 -2.99 -22.03
N PHE A 403 10.03 -2.76 -23.08
CA PHE A 403 9.71 -1.84 -24.16
C PHE A 403 8.43 -2.22 -24.90
N LEU A 404 8.25 -3.51 -25.24
CA LEU A 404 7.05 -3.99 -25.92
C LEU A 404 5.80 -3.84 -25.04
N ILE A 405 5.91 -4.12 -23.73
CA ILE A 405 4.81 -3.91 -22.77
C ILE A 405 4.46 -2.41 -22.70
N ALA A 406 5.44 -1.54 -22.64
CA ALA A 406 5.24 -0.09 -22.59
C ALA A 406 4.54 0.44 -23.85
N ILE A 407 4.94 -0.04 -25.04
CA ILE A 407 4.26 0.29 -26.31
C ILE A 407 2.79 -0.22 -26.26
N ALA A 408 2.59 -1.48 -25.89
CA ALA A 408 1.23 -2.05 -25.82
C ALA A 408 0.32 -1.26 -24.85
N ALA A 409 0.85 -0.84 -23.69
CA ALA A 409 0.13 -0.02 -22.73
C ALA A 409 -0.21 1.36 -23.31
N THR A 410 0.74 2.00 -24.01
CA THR A 410 0.53 3.31 -24.65
C THR A 410 -0.49 3.23 -25.77
N LEU A 411 -0.46 2.19 -26.59
CA LEU A 411 -1.48 1.94 -27.64
C LEU A 411 -2.85 1.64 -27.04
N ALA A 412 -2.90 0.87 -25.96
CA ALA A 412 -4.15 0.62 -25.23
C ALA A 412 -4.74 1.92 -24.68
N TRP A 413 -3.91 2.83 -24.15
CA TRP A 413 -4.33 4.15 -23.71
C TRP A 413 -4.89 5.00 -24.88
N ALA A 414 -4.18 5.08 -25.98
CA ALA A 414 -4.63 5.81 -27.16
C ALA A 414 -5.98 5.26 -27.68
N TRP A 415 -6.13 3.94 -27.69
CA TRP A 415 -7.40 3.28 -28.03
C TRP A 415 -8.49 3.61 -27.01
N LEU A 416 -8.19 3.59 -25.71
CA LEU A 416 -9.14 3.91 -24.64
C LEU A 416 -9.64 5.34 -24.75
N VAL A 417 -8.76 6.30 -25.03
CA VAL A 417 -9.09 7.71 -25.26
C VAL A 417 -10.00 7.83 -26.48
N LYS A 418 -9.62 7.22 -27.62
CA LYS A 418 -10.45 7.22 -28.85
C LYS A 418 -11.84 6.62 -28.59
N TRP A 419 -11.90 5.50 -27.86
CA TRP A 419 -13.16 4.87 -27.48
C TRP A 419 -14.00 5.78 -26.57
N ARG A 420 -13.38 6.47 -25.60
CA ARG A 420 -14.08 7.36 -24.65
C ARG A 420 -14.68 8.59 -25.33
N VAL A 421 -13.99 9.18 -26.29
CA VAL A 421 -14.46 10.34 -27.06
C VAL A 421 -15.60 9.97 -28.04
N GLY A 422 -15.68 8.70 -28.44
CA GLY A 422 -16.72 8.22 -29.34
C GLY A 422 -18.15 8.36 -28.79
N ARG A 423 -19.15 8.44 -29.70
CA ARG A 423 -20.60 8.56 -29.39
C ARG A 423 -21.16 7.24 -28.84
N HIS A 424 -20.80 6.84 -27.65
CA HIS A 424 -21.31 5.63 -26.99
C HIS A 424 -22.38 5.99 -25.95
N ARG A 425 -23.34 5.08 -25.72
CA ARG A 425 -24.40 5.28 -24.73
C ARG A 425 -23.81 5.52 -23.35
N ALA A 426 -24.42 6.42 -22.57
CA ALA A 426 -24.00 6.75 -21.22
C ALA A 426 -23.98 5.50 -20.31
N ALA A 427 -22.86 5.25 -19.65
CA ALA A 427 -22.72 4.25 -18.59
C ALA A 427 -22.20 4.95 -17.33
N ILE A 428 -22.69 4.57 -16.16
CA ILE A 428 -22.38 5.24 -14.87
C ILE A 428 -20.87 5.26 -14.61
N TRP A 429 -20.19 4.13 -14.79
CA TRP A 429 -18.74 3.97 -14.53
C TRP A 429 -17.83 4.70 -15.54
N LYS A 430 -18.39 5.26 -16.62
CA LYS A 430 -17.62 5.80 -17.76
C LYS A 430 -16.69 6.96 -17.38
N SER A 431 -17.06 7.78 -16.40
CA SER A 431 -16.27 8.92 -15.93
C SER A 431 -15.00 8.52 -15.17
N LEU A 432 -14.88 7.26 -14.73
CA LEU A 432 -13.71 6.77 -14.00
C LEU A 432 -12.79 5.86 -14.83
N VAL A 433 -13.17 5.57 -16.09
CA VAL A 433 -12.36 4.73 -16.97
C VAL A 433 -11.04 5.40 -17.34
N LEU A 434 -11.06 6.68 -17.69
CA LEU A 434 -9.84 7.43 -18.00
C LEU A 434 -8.95 7.62 -16.75
N PRO A 435 -9.48 8.03 -15.56
CA PRO A 435 -8.68 8.07 -14.35
C PRO A 435 -7.98 6.75 -14.03
N ALA A 436 -8.70 5.63 -14.02
CA ALA A 436 -8.14 4.32 -13.74
C ALA A 436 -7.16 3.86 -14.84
N GLY A 437 -7.54 4.00 -16.10
CA GLY A 437 -6.69 3.63 -17.23
C GLY A 437 -5.41 4.46 -17.31
N GLY A 438 -5.48 5.75 -17.02
CA GLY A 438 -4.31 6.63 -16.96
C GLY A 438 -3.38 6.32 -15.78
N ALA A 439 -3.94 6.03 -14.60
CA ALA A 439 -3.15 5.60 -13.46
C ALA A 439 -2.40 4.29 -13.75
N VAL A 440 -3.10 3.29 -14.33
CA VAL A 440 -2.48 2.02 -14.73
C VAL A 440 -1.43 2.21 -15.82
N LEU A 441 -1.69 3.08 -16.83
CA LEU A 441 -0.69 3.40 -17.85
C LEU A 441 0.59 3.94 -17.22
N CYS A 442 0.50 5.01 -16.43
CA CYS A 442 1.67 5.62 -15.82
C CYS A 442 2.40 4.63 -14.91
N PHE A 443 1.67 3.85 -14.12
CA PHE A 443 2.25 2.83 -13.28
C PHE A 443 2.98 1.74 -14.08
N LEU A 444 2.38 1.24 -15.16
CA LEU A 444 3.02 0.29 -16.09
C LEU A 444 4.30 0.87 -16.72
N LEU A 445 4.25 2.10 -17.20
CA LEU A 445 5.43 2.74 -17.78
C LEU A 445 6.57 2.91 -16.76
N LEU A 446 6.24 3.27 -15.51
CA LEU A 446 7.21 3.35 -14.42
C LEU A 446 7.81 1.98 -14.09
N MET A 447 6.95 0.94 -13.98
CA MET A 447 7.38 -0.42 -13.61
C MET A 447 7.95 -1.24 -14.78
N THR A 448 8.07 -0.66 -15.97
CA THR A 448 8.74 -1.26 -17.13
C THR A 448 9.94 -0.43 -17.57
N LEU A 449 9.71 0.78 -18.04
CA LEU A 449 10.77 1.63 -18.60
C LEU A 449 11.70 2.22 -17.54
N TRP A 450 11.16 2.62 -16.40
CA TRP A 450 11.91 3.27 -15.33
C TRP A 450 12.30 2.32 -14.19
N LEU A 451 11.89 1.05 -14.25
CA LEU A 451 12.18 0.11 -13.16
C LEU A 451 13.67 0.02 -12.82
N PRO A 452 14.63 -0.07 -13.79
CA PRO A 452 16.06 -0.09 -13.45
C PRO A 452 16.52 1.17 -12.72
N LEU A 453 16.03 2.35 -13.14
CA LEU A 453 16.34 3.62 -12.48
C LEU A 453 15.71 3.71 -11.08
N LEU A 454 14.45 3.26 -10.95
CA LEU A 454 13.74 3.24 -9.66
C LEU A 454 14.39 2.25 -8.69
N ASP A 455 14.82 1.09 -9.15
CA ASP A 455 15.53 0.11 -8.31
C ASP A 455 16.88 0.69 -7.85
N PHE A 456 17.65 1.32 -8.74
CA PHE A 456 18.89 1.98 -8.36
C PHE A 456 18.66 3.09 -7.33
N ALA A 457 17.61 3.88 -7.49
CA ALA A 457 17.33 5.01 -6.61
C ALA A 457 16.68 4.59 -5.28
N ARG A 458 15.90 3.51 -5.27
CA ARG A 458 15.06 3.11 -4.12
C ARG A 458 15.52 1.84 -3.40
N SER A 459 16.48 1.07 -3.93
CA SER A 459 17.05 -0.07 -3.21
C SER A 459 18.34 0.31 -2.48
N TYR A 460 18.69 -0.45 -1.46
CA TYR A 460 20.00 -0.31 -0.80
C TYR A 460 21.16 -0.99 -1.57
N ALA A 461 20.88 -1.69 -2.66
CA ALA A 461 21.91 -2.41 -3.41
C ALA A 461 23.12 -1.55 -3.82
N PRO A 462 22.93 -0.32 -4.37
CA PRO A 462 24.06 0.51 -4.76
C PRO A 462 24.91 0.97 -3.56
N LEU A 463 24.28 1.26 -2.43
CA LEU A 463 24.97 1.63 -1.20
C LEU A 463 25.80 0.45 -0.67
N VAL A 464 25.19 -0.74 -0.57
CA VAL A 464 25.88 -1.95 -0.08
C VAL A 464 27.00 -2.35 -1.03
N GLN A 465 26.82 -2.31 -2.34
CA GLN A 465 27.86 -2.60 -3.33
C GLN A 465 29.09 -1.69 -3.14
N ARG A 466 28.88 -0.38 -3.02
CA ARG A 466 29.98 0.58 -2.74
C ARG A 466 30.64 0.30 -1.38
N THR A 467 29.87 -0.04 -0.38
CA THR A 467 30.39 -0.42 0.95
C THR A 467 31.25 -1.67 0.85
N MET A 468 30.84 -2.70 0.12
CA MET A 468 31.60 -3.93 -0.08
C MET A 468 32.95 -3.70 -0.79
N ILE A 469 33.04 -2.72 -1.69
CA ILE A 469 34.31 -2.34 -2.34
C ILE A 469 35.32 -1.83 -1.31
N VAL A 470 34.87 -1.06 -0.30
CA VAL A 470 35.74 -0.53 0.77
C VAL A 470 36.09 -1.60 1.80
N LEU A 471 35.12 -2.45 2.16
CA LEU A 471 35.34 -3.50 3.16
C LEU A 471 36.28 -4.60 2.64
N GLY A 472 36.28 -4.86 1.32
CA GLY A 472 36.94 -6.03 0.77
C GLY A 472 36.31 -7.35 1.23
N PRO A 473 37.02 -8.49 1.07
CA PRO A 473 36.50 -9.78 1.50
C PRO A 473 36.41 -9.84 3.04
N THR A 474 35.20 -9.90 3.55
CA THR A 474 34.89 -10.01 4.99
C THR A 474 33.53 -10.69 5.18
N ASP A 475 33.42 -11.49 6.25
CA ASP A 475 32.19 -12.22 6.57
C ASP A 475 31.34 -11.50 7.60
N CYS A 476 31.93 -10.58 8.38
CA CYS A 476 31.22 -9.89 9.44
C CYS A 476 31.55 -8.40 9.52
N VAL A 477 30.60 -7.66 10.10
CA VAL A 477 30.71 -6.22 10.34
C VAL A 477 29.99 -5.87 11.65
N ASP A 478 30.65 -5.07 12.48
CA ASP A 478 30.01 -4.45 13.63
C ASP A 478 29.19 -3.25 13.17
N VAL A 479 28.01 -3.03 13.73
CA VAL A 479 27.11 -1.95 13.33
C VAL A 479 26.61 -1.17 14.54
N HIS A 480 26.47 0.15 14.40
CA HIS A 480 25.94 1.03 15.42
C HIS A 480 24.96 2.04 14.84
N GLY A 481 23.76 2.13 15.43
CA GLY A 481 22.73 3.10 15.05
C GLY A 481 22.08 2.86 13.68
N LEU A 482 22.41 1.80 12.96
CA LEU A 482 21.84 1.52 11.64
C LEU A 482 20.33 1.25 11.73
N SER A 483 19.60 1.75 10.74
CA SER A 483 18.19 1.40 10.59
C SER A 483 18.01 -0.10 10.30
N ARG A 484 16.84 -0.62 10.60
CA ARG A 484 16.47 -2.02 10.30
C ARG A 484 16.62 -2.36 8.82
N GLY A 485 16.29 -1.40 7.96
CA GLY A 485 16.46 -1.53 6.50
C GLY A 485 17.94 -1.67 6.09
N HIS A 486 18.86 -0.89 6.69
CA HIS A 486 20.30 -1.02 6.44
C HIS A 486 20.85 -2.37 6.90
N ILE A 487 20.44 -2.84 8.09
CA ILE A 487 20.86 -4.15 8.61
C ILE A 487 20.40 -5.29 7.68
N ALA A 488 19.14 -5.25 7.28
CA ALA A 488 18.57 -6.21 6.33
C ALA A 488 19.30 -6.18 4.98
N ALA A 489 19.62 -4.98 4.48
CA ALA A 489 20.32 -4.79 3.20
C ALA A 489 21.77 -5.34 3.24
N LEU A 490 22.52 -5.09 4.31
CA LEU A 490 23.87 -5.65 4.49
C LEU A 490 23.84 -7.18 4.47
N ARG A 491 22.84 -7.80 5.10
CA ARG A 491 22.64 -9.26 5.10
C ARG A 491 22.20 -9.80 3.72
N PHE A 492 21.30 -9.10 3.04
CA PHE A 492 20.74 -9.56 1.77
C PHE A 492 21.69 -9.33 0.59
N HIS A 493 22.14 -8.09 0.38
CA HIS A 493 23.00 -7.73 -0.73
C HIS A 493 24.48 -8.01 -0.46
N GLY A 494 24.93 -7.76 0.77
CA GLY A 494 26.33 -7.94 1.16
C GLY A 494 26.67 -9.34 1.65
N LYS A 495 25.67 -10.15 1.97
CA LYS A 495 25.83 -11.46 2.66
C LYS A 495 26.66 -11.37 3.95
N LEU A 496 26.71 -10.19 4.56
CA LEU A 496 27.48 -9.90 5.76
C LEU A 496 26.71 -10.30 7.02
N LEU A 497 27.42 -10.88 7.98
CA LEU A 497 26.90 -11.07 9.32
C LEU A 497 27.06 -9.76 10.12
N ALA A 498 25.99 -8.97 10.17
CA ALA A 498 25.95 -7.76 10.97
C ALA A 498 25.82 -8.12 12.48
N ARG A 499 26.58 -7.47 13.34
CA ARG A 499 26.61 -7.66 14.81
C ARG A 499 26.51 -6.31 15.51
N PRO A 500 25.90 -6.21 16.70
CA PRO A 500 25.91 -4.98 17.48
C PRO A 500 27.34 -4.59 17.85
N ALA A 501 27.67 -3.31 17.73
CA ALA A 501 28.97 -2.78 18.18
C ALA A 501 29.17 -3.02 19.69
N GLY A 502 30.39 -3.33 20.08
CA GLY A 502 30.72 -3.65 21.49
C GLY A 502 30.52 -5.13 21.86
N SER A 503 30.14 -6.00 20.94
CA SER A 503 30.13 -7.45 21.20
C SER A 503 31.53 -8.00 21.38
N ASN A 504 31.71 -9.00 22.29
CA ASN A 504 33.01 -9.61 22.60
C ASN A 504 33.72 -10.30 21.43
N LEU A 505 33.01 -10.50 20.32
CA LEU A 505 33.48 -11.12 19.09
C LEU A 505 33.65 -10.06 17.98
N GLY A 506 34.36 -8.97 18.26
CA GLY A 506 34.51 -7.81 17.38
C GLY A 506 34.99 -8.16 15.97
N CYS A 507 34.32 -7.62 14.98
CA CYS A 507 34.70 -7.68 13.57
C CYS A 507 35.83 -6.67 13.25
N LEU A 508 36.48 -6.81 12.09
CA LEU A 508 37.54 -5.89 11.63
C LEU A 508 36.96 -4.52 11.24
N TRP A 509 35.71 -4.51 10.85
CA TRP A 509 35.02 -3.35 10.33
C TRP A 509 33.83 -2.93 11.21
N LEU A 510 33.62 -1.61 11.33
CA LEU A 510 32.48 -1.03 12.04
C LEU A 510 31.79 -0.03 11.11
N ILE A 511 30.47 -0.19 10.93
CA ILE A 511 29.63 0.74 10.18
C ILE A 511 28.72 1.47 11.16
N VAL A 512 28.72 2.79 11.06
CA VAL A 512 27.97 3.68 11.97
C VAL A 512 27.07 4.59 11.14
N ASP A 513 25.83 4.74 11.57
CA ASP A 513 24.97 5.79 11.05
C ASP A 513 25.47 7.15 11.58
N LYS A 514 25.61 8.11 10.68
CA LYS A 514 26.14 9.43 11.02
C LYS A 514 25.35 10.12 12.14
N ASP A 515 24.04 9.97 12.14
CA ASP A 515 23.15 10.60 13.12
C ASP A 515 23.32 9.97 14.52
N SER A 516 23.81 8.72 14.58
CA SER A 516 24.08 7.98 15.82
C SER A 516 25.51 8.13 16.32
N LEU A 517 26.34 8.97 15.70
CA LEU A 517 27.75 9.15 16.06
C LEU A 517 27.92 9.62 17.51
N ALA A 518 27.01 10.43 18.02
CA ALA A 518 27.06 10.97 19.39
C ALA A 518 26.94 9.87 20.47
N THR A 519 26.24 8.76 20.17
CA THR A 519 26.04 7.64 21.10
C THR A 519 27.10 6.55 20.97
N LEU A 520 27.94 6.58 19.93
CA LEU A 520 28.97 5.58 19.67
C LEU A 520 30.00 5.43 20.80
N PRO A 521 30.52 6.50 21.45
CA PRO A 521 31.52 6.36 22.53
C PRO A 521 31.04 5.54 23.73
N ALA A 522 29.73 5.43 23.94
CA ALA A 522 29.18 4.59 25.02
C ALA A 522 29.31 3.09 24.75
N SER A 523 29.41 2.69 23.49
CA SER A 523 29.45 1.28 23.07
C SER A 523 30.82 0.83 22.59
N VAL A 524 31.67 1.75 22.09
CA VAL A 524 32.95 1.40 21.46
C VAL A 524 34.03 2.43 21.81
N ASN A 525 35.26 1.96 22.13
CA ASN A 525 36.41 2.85 22.30
C ASN A 525 36.94 3.30 20.91
N LEU A 526 36.64 4.52 20.52
CA LEU A 526 37.02 5.10 19.22
C LEU A 526 38.53 5.19 18.97
N SER A 527 39.37 5.17 20.03
CA SER A 527 40.83 5.19 19.87
C SER A 527 41.36 3.98 19.10
N GLN A 528 40.65 2.85 19.16
CA GLN A 528 40.97 1.60 18.45
C GLN A 528 40.52 1.56 17.01
N TRP A 529 39.80 2.57 16.53
CA TRP A 529 39.21 2.59 15.20
C TRP A 529 39.75 3.76 14.39
N SER A 530 39.86 3.58 13.07
CA SER A 530 40.24 4.62 12.12
C SER A 530 39.13 4.75 11.06
N LEU A 531 38.64 5.97 10.86
CA LEU A 531 37.69 6.25 9.80
C LEU A 531 38.34 6.03 8.44
N GLN A 532 37.77 5.19 7.62
CA GLN A 532 38.24 4.86 6.28
C GLN A 532 37.44 5.60 5.19
N SER A 533 36.14 5.67 5.34
CA SER A 533 35.28 6.26 4.33
C SER A 533 33.96 6.77 4.93
N ASN A 534 33.40 7.77 4.25
CA ASN A 534 32.01 8.20 4.43
C ASN A 534 31.25 7.76 3.16
N MET A 535 30.31 6.82 3.33
CA MET A 535 29.50 6.28 2.25
C MET A 535 28.12 6.92 2.27
N ARG A 536 27.77 7.53 1.15
CA ARG A 536 26.45 8.12 0.94
C ARG A 536 25.66 7.33 -0.08
N HIS A 537 24.37 7.21 0.15
CA HIS A 537 23.47 6.63 -0.85
C HIS A 537 23.50 7.50 -2.14
N PRO A 538 23.63 6.91 -3.34
CA PRO A 538 23.82 7.69 -4.59
C PRO A 538 22.70 8.70 -4.88
N SER A 539 21.46 8.35 -4.53
CA SER A 539 20.27 9.16 -4.82
C SER A 539 19.65 9.79 -3.57
N ASP A 540 20.22 9.57 -2.38
CA ASP A 540 19.72 10.12 -1.12
C ASP A 540 20.82 10.84 -0.36
N ARG A 541 20.55 12.08 0.05
CA ARG A 541 21.56 12.93 0.72
C ARG A 541 21.54 12.79 2.22
N ASP A 542 20.49 12.23 2.76
CA ASP A 542 20.26 12.12 4.21
C ASP A 542 20.77 10.79 4.80
N GLU A 543 21.14 9.82 3.92
CA GLU A 543 21.68 8.52 4.34
C GLU A 543 23.23 8.50 4.21
N ASP A 544 23.92 8.81 5.31
CA ASP A 544 25.38 8.79 5.40
C ASP A 544 25.85 7.66 6.36
N LEU A 545 26.65 6.72 5.86
CA LEU A 545 27.26 5.65 6.63
C LEU A 545 28.77 5.90 6.81
N LEU A 546 29.24 5.91 8.04
CA LEU A 546 30.65 6.04 8.37
C LEU A 546 31.27 4.64 8.52
N ILE A 547 32.33 4.35 7.80
CA ILE A 547 33.03 3.06 7.79
C ILE A 547 34.35 3.21 8.51
N TYR A 548 34.50 2.47 9.61
CA TYR A 548 35.72 2.43 10.42
C TYR A 548 36.39 1.08 10.28
N LYS A 549 37.73 1.07 10.29
CA LYS A 549 38.55 -0.12 10.36
C LYS A 549 39.25 -0.19 11.73
N ARG A 550 39.30 -1.36 12.31
CA ARG A 550 40.02 -1.60 13.58
C ARG A 550 41.53 -1.42 13.34
N LYS A 551 42.15 -0.61 14.16
CA LYS A 551 43.62 -0.47 14.12
C LYS A 551 44.24 -1.80 14.53
N SER A 552 45.21 -2.31 13.77
CA SER A 552 46.01 -3.45 14.21
C SER A 552 46.71 -3.04 15.50
N ALA A 553 46.60 -3.88 16.55
CA ALA A 553 47.42 -3.70 17.72
C ALA A 553 48.88 -3.71 17.25
N THR A 554 49.59 -2.58 17.33
CA THR A 554 51.03 -2.55 17.17
C THR A 554 51.57 -3.49 18.27
N PRO A 555 52.29 -4.57 17.92
CA PRO A 555 53.00 -5.34 18.96
C PRO A 555 54.01 -4.38 19.58
N GLY A 556 53.75 -4.00 20.87
CA GLY A 556 54.68 -3.28 21.70
C GLY A 556 55.86 -4.14 22.06
#